data_cf295f7978852a9b5055f114165600b2
#
_entry.id   cf295f7978852a9b5055f114165600b2
#
_cell.length_a   1.000
_cell.length_b   1.000
_cell.length_c   1.000
_cell.angle_alpha   90.00
_cell.angle_beta   90.00
_cell.angle_gamma   90.00
#
_symmetry.space_group_name_H-M   'P 1'
#
loop_
_entity.id
_entity.type
_entity.pdbx_description
1 polymer ?
#
loop_
_entity_poly.entity_id
_entity_poly.type
_entity_poly.pdbx_seq_one_letter_code
_entity_poly.pdbx_strand_id
1 'polypeptide(L)'
;MRETIIQGMTQAYENLVHMVADFLPRFVVMFAIILVGLLLAFLLRYFLRLVLHPTRLDRISEEAGASHVLRRAALPPMTELLSRALFWVTLLGFVLLGISVLGIAELQEQISRLFQLLPQLFVAILVLFVGVLAANFLSRAALLATVNAGYRSPRLWSIAIRSAILILAISMALEQVGLARQTVVAAFSIVFGAVMFALALAFGLGGKDLARQTLERYLGDKKEKEKEVEPSPL
;
A
#
# COMPACT_ATOMS: atom_id res chain seq x y z
N MET A 1 -11.62 -60.52 28.71
CA MET A 1 -12.07 -59.99 27.40
C MET A 1 -13.37 -59.12 27.43
N ARG A 2 -14.44 -59.62 28.11
CA ARG A 2 -15.69 -58.84 28.23
C ARG A 2 -15.54 -57.56 29.06
N GLU A 3 -14.83 -57.64 30.19
CA GLU A 3 -14.60 -56.48 31.06
C GLU A 3 -13.74 -55.40 30.41
N THR A 4 -12.73 -55.76 29.64
CA THR A 4 -11.89 -54.82 28.91
C THR A 4 -12.64 -54.08 27.79
N ILE A 5 -13.62 -54.76 27.17
CA ILE A 5 -14.48 -54.10 26.15
C ILE A 5 -15.46 -53.12 26.82
N ILE A 6 -16.07 -53.51 27.94
CA ILE A 6 -17.00 -52.64 28.68
C ILE A 6 -16.26 -51.42 29.24
N GLN A 7 -15.07 -51.61 29.83
CA GLN A 7 -14.24 -50.51 30.32
C GLN A 7 -13.80 -49.55 29.18
N GLY A 8 -13.43 -50.10 28.02
CA GLY A 8 -13.07 -49.29 26.86
C GLY A 8 -14.27 -48.48 26.33
N MET A 9 -15.48 -49.05 26.32
CA MET A 9 -16.68 -48.32 25.90
C MET A 9 -17.08 -47.23 26.91
N THR A 10 -16.98 -47.48 28.21
CA THR A 10 -17.27 -46.51 29.26
C THR A 10 -16.29 -45.34 29.20
N GLN A 11 -14.99 -45.65 29.03
CA GLN A 11 -13.95 -44.66 28.88
C GLN A 11 -14.12 -43.80 27.60
N ALA A 12 -14.52 -44.43 26.50
CA ALA A 12 -14.82 -43.71 25.26
C ALA A 12 -16.05 -42.78 25.41
N TYR A 13 -17.08 -43.23 26.11
CA TYR A 13 -18.26 -42.45 26.41
C TYR A 13 -17.96 -41.26 27.34
N GLU A 14 -17.21 -41.48 28.40
CA GLU A 14 -16.76 -40.42 29.32
C GLU A 14 -15.89 -39.38 28.58
N ASN A 15 -14.97 -39.84 27.76
CA ASN A 15 -14.14 -38.94 26.94
C ASN A 15 -14.97 -38.09 25.97
N LEU A 16 -15.99 -38.66 25.33
CA LEU A 16 -16.90 -37.93 24.45
C LEU A 16 -17.73 -36.91 25.23
N VAL A 17 -18.26 -37.29 26.40
CA VAL A 17 -19.04 -36.37 27.25
C VAL A 17 -18.17 -35.24 27.75
N HIS A 18 -16.94 -35.50 28.18
CA HIS A 18 -15.99 -34.46 28.58
C HIS A 18 -15.60 -33.58 27.40
N MET A 19 -15.36 -34.15 26.24
CA MET A 19 -15.04 -33.37 25.02
C MET A 19 -16.17 -32.42 24.65
N VAL A 20 -17.42 -32.87 24.69
CA VAL A 20 -18.59 -32.03 24.40
C VAL A 20 -18.80 -30.97 25.51
N ALA A 21 -18.63 -31.36 26.77
CA ALA A 21 -18.79 -30.46 27.92
C ALA A 21 -17.76 -29.35 27.92
N ASP A 22 -16.54 -29.61 27.50
CA ASP A 22 -15.45 -28.61 27.37
C ASP A 22 -15.59 -27.75 26.11
N PHE A 23 -16.13 -28.32 25.02
CA PHE A 23 -16.28 -27.61 23.74
C PHE A 23 -17.46 -26.65 23.74
N LEU A 24 -18.56 -27.02 24.38
CA LEU A 24 -19.80 -26.23 24.40
C LEU A 24 -19.61 -24.82 24.99
N PRO A 25 -19.00 -24.64 26.18
CA PRO A 25 -18.77 -23.32 26.73
C PRO A 25 -17.80 -22.49 25.87
N ARG A 26 -16.78 -23.09 25.28
CA ARG A 26 -15.86 -22.39 24.37
C ARG A 26 -16.57 -21.89 23.10
N PHE A 27 -17.53 -22.68 22.60
CA PHE A 27 -18.34 -22.32 21.45
C PHE A 27 -19.26 -21.12 21.74
N VAL A 28 -19.85 -21.07 22.94
CA VAL A 28 -20.67 -19.93 23.38
C VAL A 28 -19.81 -18.67 23.52
N VAL A 29 -18.61 -18.78 24.10
CA VAL A 29 -17.68 -17.64 24.22
C VAL A 29 -17.21 -17.16 22.84
N MET A 30 -16.90 -18.07 21.92
CA MET A 30 -16.56 -17.74 20.53
C MET A 30 -17.66 -16.90 19.88
N PHE A 31 -18.91 -17.37 20.02
CA PHE A 31 -20.06 -16.68 19.42
C PHE A 31 -20.28 -15.29 20.04
N ALA A 32 -20.11 -15.17 21.37
CA ALA A 32 -20.20 -13.88 22.07
C ALA A 32 -19.12 -12.91 21.58
N ILE A 33 -17.87 -13.36 21.39
CA ILE A 33 -16.76 -12.55 20.86
C ILE A 33 -17.08 -12.06 19.43
N ILE A 34 -17.60 -12.93 18.58
CA ILE A 34 -17.97 -12.57 17.20
C ILE A 34 -19.10 -11.54 17.20
N LEU A 35 -20.10 -11.68 18.07
CA LEU A 35 -21.20 -10.72 18.21
C LEU A 35 -20.70 -9.34 18.67
N VAL A 36 -19.84 -9.31 19.67
CA VAL A 36 -19.20 -8.05 20.14
C VAL A 36 -18.36 -7.46 19.02
N GLY A 37 -17.60 -8.28 18.28
CA GLY A 37 -16.81 -7.87 17.14
C GLY A 37 -17.65 -7.27 16.01
N LEU A 38 -18.80 -7.86 15.72
CA LEU A 38 -19.74 -7.37 14.73
C LEU A 38 -20.28 -5.98 15.13
N LEU A 39 -20.68 -5.83 16.39
CA LEU A 39 -21.15 -4.55 16.93
C LEU A 39 -20.05 -3.47 16.85
N LEU A 40 -18.84 -3.81 17.25
CA LEU A 40 -17.69 -2.92 17.19
C LEU A 40 -17.31 -2.55 15.74
N ALA A 41 -17.35 -3.51 14.82
CA ALA A 41 -17.10 -3.27 13.41
C ALA A 41 -18.12 -2.31 12.79
N PHE A 42 -19.40 -2.44 13.15
CA PHE A 42 -20.45 -1.49 12.76
C PHE A 42 -20.23 -0.11 13.34
N LEU A 43 -19.87 -0.03 14.62
CA LEU A 43 -19.61 1.22 15.31
C LEU A 43 -18.41 1.95 14.68
N LEU A 44 -17.32 1.23 14.44
CA LEU A 44 -16.13 1.78 13.81
C LEU A 44 -16.39 2.26 12.38
N ARG A 45 -17.14 1.50 11.61
CA ARG A 45 -17.57 1.89 10.26
C ARG A 45 -18.40 3.17 10.29
N TYR A 46 -19.36 3.26 11.22
CA TYR A 46 -20.19 4.44 11.38
C TYR A 46 -19.37 5.66 11.81
N PHE A 47 -18.48 5.46 12.79
CA PHE A 47 -17.59 6.52 13.29
C PHE A 47 -16.66 7.03 12.17
N LEU A 48 -16.05 6.11 11.40
CA LEU A 48 -15.17 6.49 10.29
C LEU A 48 -15.93 7.28 9.23
N ARG A 49 -17.14 6.86 8.88
CA ARG A 49 -18.00 7.62 7.96
C ARG A 49 -18.32 9.02 8.51
N LEU A 50 -18.62 9.13 9.79
CA LEU A 50 -18.92 10.40 10.42
C LEU A 50 -17.72 11.35 10.41
N VAL A 51 -16.53 10.84 10.69
CA VAL A 51 -15.27 11.61 10.67
C VAL A 51 -14.83 11.97 9.25
N LEU A 52 -14.99 11.05 8.30
CA LEU A 52 -14.54 11.29 6.92
C LEU A 52 -15.53 12.14 6.10
N HIS A 53 -16.80 12.13 6.45
CA HIS A 53 -17.82 12.91 5.72
C HIS A 53 -17.56 14.43 5.73
N PRO A 54 -17.20 15.08 6.86
CA PRO A 54 -16.89 16.51 6.88
C PRO A 54 -15.54 16.88 6.29
N THR A 55 -14.59 15.93 6.12
CA THR A 55 -13.24 16.22 5.63
C THR A 55 -13.16 16.47 4.14
N ARG A 56 -14.30 16.49 3.42
CA ARG A 56 -14.38 16.67 1.96
C ARG A 56 -13.47 15.72 1.16
N LEU A 57 -13.11 14.55 1.74
CA LEU A 57 -12.26 13.55 1.08
C LEU A 57 -12.83 13.11 -0.26
N ASP A 58 -14.15 12.95 -0.35
CA ASP A 58 -14.82 12.63 -1.61
C ASP A 58 -14.65 13.77 -2.61
N ARG A 59 -14.70 15.04 -2.16
CA ARG A 59 -14.49 16.22 -3.00
C ARG A 59 -13.03 16.36 -3.45
N ILE A 60 -12.08 16.10 -2.55
CA ILE A 60 -10.65 16.06 -2.90
C ILE A 60 -10.38 14.91 -3.88
N SER A 61 -11.03 13.77 -3.69
CA SER A 61 -10.99 12.62 -4.58
C SER A 61 -11.62 12.95 -5.94
N GLU A 62 -12.70 13.73 -5.97
CA GLU A 62 -13.33 14.22 -7.20
C GLU A 62 -12.42 15.23 -7.92
N GLU A 63 -11.93 16.20 -7.24
CA GLU A 63 -10.98 17.19 -7.77
C GLU A 63 -9.66 16.53 -8.22
N ALA A 64 -9.20 15.49 -7.53
CA ALA A 64 -8.05 14.69 -7.93
C ALA A 64 -8.32 13.73 -9.10
N GLY A 65 -9.59 13.58 -9.55
CA GLY A 65 -9.96 12.67 -10.65
C GLY A 65 -9.94 11.19 -10.28
N ALA A 66 -9.77 10.84 -9.01
CA ALA A 66 -9.83 9.46 -8.54
C ALA A 66 -11.27 8.91 -8.65
N SER A 67 -12.29 9.74 -8.45
CA SER A 67 -13.70 9.40 -8.65
C SER A 67 -14.01 8.94 -10.07
N HIS A 68 -13.33 9.48 -11.09
CA HIS A 68 -13.53 9.06 -12.48
C HIS A 68 -13.04 7.61 -12.74
N VAL A 69 -11.95 7.22 -12.08
CA VAL A 69 -11.41 5.85 -12.15
C VAL A 69 -12.31 4.89 -11.39
N LEU A 70 -12.76 5.28 -10.19
CA LEU A 70 -13.69 4.48 -9.38
C LEU A 70 -15.03 4.30 -10.08
N ARG A 71 -15.60 5.35 -10.68
CA ARG A 71 -16.86 5.27 -11.44
C ARG A 71 -16.75 4.36 -12.66
N ARG A 72 -15.63 4.37 -13.39
CA ARG A 72 -15.38 3.44 -14.50
C ARG A 72 -15.24 1.99 -14.04
N ALA A 73 -14.73 1.76 -12.82
CA ALA A 73 -14.61 0.45 -12.20
C ALA A 73 -15.89 0.02 -11.45
N ALA A 74 -16.98 0.80 -11.50
CA ALA A 74 -18.22 0.59 -10.74
C ALA A 74 -17.97 0.44 -9.22
N LEU A 75 -16.91 1.09 -8.68
CA LEU A 75 -16.57 1.06 -7.28
C LEU A 75 -17.26 2.20 -6.51
N PRO A 76 -17.62 1.98 -5.25
CA PRO A 76 -18.23 3.00 -4.40
C PRO A 76 -17.25 4.14 -4.11
N PRO A 77 -17.71 5.30 -3.60
CA PRO A 77 -16.87 6.42 -3.24
C PRO A 77 -15.78 6.01 -2.23
N MET A 78 -14.65 6.71 -2.23
CA MET A 78 -13.47 6.36 -1.42
C MET A 78 -13.75 6.25 0.07
N THR A 79 -14.59 7.15 0.61
CA THR A 79 -15.02 7.10 2.01
C THR A 79 -15.74 5.79 2.33
N GLU A 80 -16.55 5.29 1.40
CA GLU A 80 -17.24 4.02 1.58
C GLU A 80 -16.31 2.82 1.46
N LEU A 81 -15.36 2.83 0.52
CA LEU A 81 -14.35 1.78 0.39
C LEU A 81 -13.52 1.66 1.67
N LEU A 82 -13.04 2.77 2.20
CA LEU A 82 -12.22 2.79 3.40
C LEU A 82 -13.00 2.33 4.64
N SER A 83 -14.25 2.79 4.79
CA SER A 83 -15.11 2.38 5.89
C SER A 83 -15.52 0.90 5.78
N ARG A 84 -15.69 0.39 4.56
CA ARG A 84 -15.97 -1.02 4.30
C ARG A 84 -14.76 -1.89 4.57
N ALA A 85 -13.56 -1.45 4.19
CA ALA A 85 -12.31 -2.13 4.49
C ALA A 85 -12.08 -2.23 6.01
N LEU A 86 -12.25 -1.13 6.75
CA LEU A 86 -12.12 -1.14 8.20
C LEU A 86 -13.14 -2.09 8.86
N PHE A 87 -14.39 -2.09 8.40
CA PHE A 87 -15.40 -3.04 8.87
C PHE A 87 -14.95 -4.49 8.70
N TRP A 88 -14.50 -4.87 7.49
CA TRP A 88 -14.08 -6.23 7.21
C TRP A 88 -12.82 -6.63 7.98
N VAL A 89 -11.85 -5.74 8.09
CA VAL A 89 -10.63 -6.00 8.87
C VAL A 89 -10.97 -6.22 10.34
N THR A 90 -11.81 -5.36 10.91
CA THR A 90 -12.26 -5.49 12.31
C THR A 90 -13.04 -6.78 12.51
N LEU A 91 -14.02 -7.06 11.66
CA LEU A 91 -14.84 -8.27 11.75
C LEU A 91 -14.00 -9.54 11.66
N LEU A 92 -13.08 -9.62 10.67
CA LEU A 92 -12.16 -10.74 10.53
C LEU A 92 -11.27 -10.91 11.76
N GLY A 93 -10.78 -9.82 12.36
CA GLY A 93 -10.01 -9.86 13.60
C GLY A 93 -10.79 -10.53 14.73
N PHE A 94 -12.04 -10.14 14.95
CA PHE A 94 -12.89 -10.72 15.98
C PHE A 94 -13.30 -12.17 15.68
N VAL A 95 -13.50 -12.53 14.41
CA VAL A 95 -13.72 -13.92 13.98
C VAL A 95 -12.49 -14.78 14.31
N LEU A 96 -11.29 -14.32 13.98
CA LEU A 96 -10.04 -15.02 14.30
C LEU A 96 -9.84 -15.17 15.82
N LEU A 97 -10.13 -14.10 16.60
CA LEU A 97 -10.11 -14.15 18.05
C LEU A 97 -11.12 -15.18 18.58
N GLY A 98 -12.33 -15.20 18.07
CA GLY A 98 -13.34 -16.17 18.44
C GLY A 98 -12.88 -17.60 18.19
N ILE A 99 -12.34 -17.88 16.99
CA ILE A 99 -11.82 -19.21 16.65
C ILE A 99 -10.64 -19.61 17.56
N SER A 100 -9.79 -18.66 17.94
CA SER A 100 -8.66 -18.88 18.84
C SER A 100 -9.09 -19.43 20.20
N VAL A 101 -10.28 -19.06 20.69
CA VAL A 101 -10.84 -19.54 21.97
C VAL A 101 -11.18 -21.03 21.94
N LEU A 102 -11.40 -21.61 20.76
CA LEU A 102 -11.62 -23.06 20.64
C LEU A 102 -10.41 -23.91 21.08
N GLY A 103 -9.22 -23.30 21.12
CA GLY A 103 -8.01 -23.93 21.66
C GLY A 103 -7.44 -25.05 20.78
N ILE A 104 -7.73 -25.02 19.47
CA ILE A 104 -7.20 -26.00 18.51
C ILE A 104 -5.73 -25.62 18.23
N ALA A 105 -4.80 -26.41 18.77
CA ALA A 105 -3.37 -26.11 18.76
C ALA A 105 -2.81 -25.94 17.33
N GLU A 106 -3.25 -26.79 16.41
CA GLU A 106 -2.80 -26.76 15.00
C GLU A 106 -3.25 -25.49 14.24
N LEU A 107 -4.35 -24.88 14.68
CA LEU A 107 -4.90 -23.65 14.08
C LEU A 107 -4.30 -22.38 14.70
N GLN A 108 -3.78 -22.44 15.91
CA GLN A 108 -3.30 -21.24 16.64
C GLN A 108 -2.17 -20.52 15.91
N GLU A 109 -1.24 -21.25 15.32
CA GLU A 109 -0.14 -20.64 14.55
C GLU A 109 -0.67 -19.94 13.28
N GLN A 110 -1.60 -20.57 12.57
CA GLN A 110 -2.20 -20.00 11.36
C GLN A 110 -3.06 -18.76 11.68
N ILE A 111 -3.85 -18.83 12.76
CA ILE A 111 -4.67 -17.71 13.24
C ILE A 111 -3.76 -16.53 13.62
N SER A 112 -2.66 -16.78 14.32
CA SER A 112 -1.71 -15.74 14.71
C SER A 112 -1.09 -15.03 13.50
N ARG A 113 -0.72 -15.80 12.46
CA ARG A 113 -0.22 -15.24 11.19
C ARG A 113 -1.28 -14.39 10.48
N LEU A 114 -2.51 -14.89 10.39
CA LEU A 114 -3.62 -14.15 9.80
C LEU A 114 -3.95 -12.87 10.58
N PHE A 115 -3.88 -12.94 11.92
CA PHE A 115 -4.11 -11.77 12.75
C PHE A 115 -3.09 -10.66 12.52
N GLN A 116 -1.82 -11.02 12.29
CA GLN A 116 -0.77 -10.07 11.95
C GLN A 116 -0.96 -9.43 10.57
N LEU A 117 -1.59 -10.13 9.62
CA LEU A 117 -1.89 -9.59 8.28
C LEU A 117 -3.00 -8.53 8.28
N LEU A 118 -3.93 -8.56 9.25
CA LEU A 118 -5.08 -7.65 9.26
C LEU A 118 -4.70 -6.15 9.34
N PRO A 119 -3.84 -5.72 10.30
CA PRO A 119 -3.39 -4.33 10.33
C PRO A 119 -2.57 -3.96 9.08
N GLN A 120 -1.76 -4.90 8.58
CA GLN A 120 -0.95 -4.68 7.37
C GLN A 120 -1.83 -4.46 6.13
N LEU A 121 -2.91 -5.22 5.99
CA LEU A 121 -3.88 -5.04 4.91
C LEU A 121 -4.57 -3.67 4.97
N PHE A 122 -4.94 -3.23 6.17
CA PHE A 122 -5.53 -1.91 6.36
C PHE A 122 -4.56 -0.80 5.98
N VAL A 123 -3.30 -0.89 6.42
CA VAL A 123 -2.25 0.07 6.06
C VAL A 123 -1.98 0.04 4.55
N ALA A 124 -1.97 -1.13 3.90
CA ALA A 124 -1.82 -1.24 2.46
C ALA A 124 -2.92 -0.49 1.69
N ILE A 125 -4.18 -0.61 2.14
CA ILE A 125 -5.32 0.12 1.55
C ILE A 125 -5.14 1.64 1.74
N LEU A 126 -4.68 2.07 2.92
CA LEU A 126 -4.40 3.49 3.18
C LEU A 126 -3.27 4.02 2.29
N VAL A 127 -2.20 3.25 2.12
CA VAL A 127 -1.07 3.60 1.24
C VAL A 127 -1.53 3.74 -0.21
N LEU A 128 -2.35 2.80 -0.71
CA LEU A 128 -2.94 2.91 -2.05
C LEU A 128 -3.82 4.16 -2.18
N PHE A 129 -4.62 4.45 -1.18
CA PHE A 129 -5.49 5.62 -1.18
C PHE A 129 -4.67 6.92 -1.27
N VAL A 130 -3.69 7.09 -0.37
CA VAL A 130 -2.80 8.26 -0.36
C VAL A 130 -1.99 8.34 -1.66
N GLY A 131 -1.52 7.20 -2.16
CA GLY A 131 -0.78 7.09 -3.41
C GLY A 131 -1.57 7.55 -4.63
N VAL A 132 -2.85 7.16 -4.73
CA VAL A 132 -3.74 7.62 -5.81
C VAL A 132 -3.99 9.13 -5.73
N LEU A 133 -4.20 9.66 -4.52
CA LEU A 133 -4.35 11.11 -4.33
C LEU A 133 -3.08 11.87 -4.75
N ALA A 134 -1.92 11.41 -4.27
CA ALA A 134 -0.63 11.99 -4.61
C ALA A 134 -0.34 11.92 -6.12
N ALA A 135 -0.59 10.77 -6.76
CA ALA A 135 -0.41 10.58 -8.20
C ALA A 135 -1.25 11.57 -9.01
N ASN A 136 -2.51 11.76 -8.63
CA ASN A 136 -3.40 12.69 -9.32
C ASN A 136 -3.01 14.14 -9.07
N PHE A 137 -2.64 14.50 -7.86
CA PHE A 137 -2.21 15.84 -7.51
C PHE A 137 -0.91 16.22 -8.25
N LEU A 138 0.12 15.38 -8.15
CA LEU A 138 1.41 15.67 -8.78
C LEU A 138 1.33 15.64 -10.32
N SER A 139 0.52 14.77 -10.90
CA SER A 139 0.35 14.75 -12.36
C SER A 139 -0.32 16.01 -12.88
N ARG A 140 -1.27 16.61 -12.14
CA ARG A 140 -1.88 17.89 -12.49
C ARG A 140 -0.91 19.06 -12.33
N ALA A 141 -0.16 19.07 -11.22
CA ALA A 141 0.88 20.09 -11.01
C ALA A 141 1.93 20.04 -12.14
N ALA A 142 2.37 18.84 -12.52
CA ALA A 142 3.28 18.64 -13.63
C ALA A 142 2.68 19.06 -14.98
N LEU A 143 1.39 18.79 -15.23
CA LEU A 143 0.71 19.23 -16.43
C LEU A 143 0.72 20.76 -16.54
N LEU A 144 0.35 21.46 -15.46
CA LEU A 144 0.34 22.92 -15.41
C LEU A 144 1.74 23.51 -15.59
N ALA A 145 2.74 22.94 -14.91
CA ALA A 145 4.13 23.37 -15.02
C ALA A 145 4.67 23.21 -16.44
N THR A 146 4.40 22.08 -17.10
CA THR A 146 4.87 21.80 -18.46
C THR A 146 4.14 22.61 -19.53
N VAL A 147 2.85 22.91 -19.33
CA VAL A 147 2.09 23.84 -20.20
C VAL A 147 2.66 25.26 -20.09
N ASN A 148 2.89 25.74 -18.87
CA ASN A 148 3.44 27.08 -18.64
C ASN A 148 4.88 27.24 -19.17
N ALA A 149 5.65 26.15 -19.16
CA ALA A 149 7.01 26.11 -19.71
C ALA A 149 7.07 25.91 -21.25
N GLY A 150 5.92 25.81 -21.93
CA GLY A 150 5.84 25.69 -23.38
C GLY A 150 6.31 24.37 -23.96
N TYR A 151 6.32 23.28 -23.16
CA TYR A 151 6.73 21.96 -23.64
C TYR A 151 5.79 21.41 -24.72
N ARG A 152 6.36 20.75 -25.71
CA ARG A 152 5.63 20.24 -26.90
C ARG A 152 4.62 19.14 -26.57
N SER A 153 4.76 18.42 -25.43
CA SER A 153 3.92 17.29 -25.05
C SER A 153 3.64 17.26 -23.54
N PRO A 154 2.92 18.25 -22.97
CA PRO A 154 2.67 18.33 -21.52
C PRO A 154 1.91 17.11 -20.98
N ARG A 155 1.03 16.54 -21.80
CA ARG A 155 0.21 15.38 -21.43
C ARG A 155 1.04 14.11 -21.19
N LEU A 156 2.13 13.91 -21.95
CA LEU A 156 3.03 12.77 -21.74
C LEU A 156 3.73 12.84 -20.39
N TRP A 157 4.21 14.01 -20.00
CA TRP A 157 4.84 14.23 -18.71
C TRP A 157 3.88 13.98 -17.55
N SER A 158 2.65 14.47 -17.65
CA SER A 158 1.62 14.21 -16.65
C SER A 158 1.30 12.73 -16.49
N ILE A 159 1.17 11.98 -17.61
CA ILE A 159 0.93 10.54 -17.59
C ILE A 159 2.12 9.79 -16.99
N ALA A 160 3.35 10.13 -17.38
CA ALA A 160 4.56 9.49 -16.88
C ALA A 160 4.70 9.64 -15.36
N ILE A 161 4.51 10.86 -14.84
CA ILE A 161 4.55 11.14 -13.40
C ILE A 161 3.44 10.38 -12.66
N ARG A 162 2.21 10.39 -13.19
CA ARG A 162 1.10 9.66 -12.61
C ARG A 162 1.40 8.16 -12.52
N SER A 163 1.88 7.57 -13.61
CA SER A 163 2.20 6.14 -13.67
C SER A 163 3.33 5.78 -12.71
N ALA A 164 4.38 6.60 -12.63
CA ALA A 164 5.50 6.38 -11.71
C ALA A 164 5.03 6.36 -10.25
N ILE A 165 4.20 7.33 -9.84
CA ILE A 165 3.68 7.41 -8.47
C ILE A 165 2.71 6.27 -8.17
N LEU A 166 1.85 5.87 -9.12
CA LEU A 166 0.95 4.73 -8.95
C LEU A 166 1.73 3.41 -8.79
N ILE A 167 2.76 3.20 -9.60
CA ILE A 167 3.62 2.02 -9.49
C ILE A 167 4.29 1.99 -8.11
N LEU A 168 4.82 3.13 -7.65
CA LEU A 168 5.41 3.26 -6.33
C LEU A 168 4.39 2.95 -5.23
N ALA A 169 3.19 3.51 -5.29
CA ALA A 169 2.13 3.28 -4.31
C ALA A 169 1.69 1.80 -4.26
N ILE A 170 1.56 1.15 -5.42
CA ILE A 170 1.24 -0.28 -5.51
C ILE A 170 2.38 -1.11 -4.90
N SER A 171 3.64 -0.79 -5.21
CA SER A 171 4.80 -1.48 -4.65
C SER A 171 4.85 -1.37 -3.12
N MET A 172 4.63 -0.18 -2.58
CA MET A 172 4.56 0.05 -1.13
C MET A 172 3.39 -0.69 -0.47
N ALA A 173 2.23 -0.74 -1.12
CA ALA A 173 1.06 -1.46 -0.61
C ALA A 173 1.29 -2.99 -0.58
N LEU A 174 1.91 -3.55 -1.62
CA LEU A 174 2.30 -4.97 -1.67
C LEU A 174 3.34 -5.31 -0.60
N GLU A 175 4.28 -4.41 -0.35
CA GLU A 175 5.27 -4.55 0.72
C GLU A 175 4.60 -4.62 2.10
N GLN A 176 3.56 -3.81 2.35
CA GLN A 176 2.82 -3.82 3.61
C GLN A 176 2.15 -5.16 3.90
N VAL A 177 1.61 -5.81 2.88
CA VAL A 177 0.94 -7.12 3.03
C VAL A 177 1.96 -8.26 3.27
N GLY A 178 3.26 -7.99 3.12
CA GLY A 178 4.31 -8.99 3.31
C GLY A 178 4.33 -10.08 2.23
N LEU A 179 3.46 -9.95 1.21
CA LEU A 179 3.42 -10.87 0.09
C LEU A 179 4.64 -10.64 -0.81
N ALA A 180 5.52 -11.63 -0.85
CA ALA A 180 6.68 -11.65 -1.74
C ALA A 180 7.57 -10.39 -1.65
N ARG A 181 7.74 -9.83 -0.44
CA ARG A 181 8.52 -8.61 -0.19
C ARG A 181 9.83 -8.58 -0.97
N GLN A 182 10.59 -9.66 -0.93
CA GLN A 182 11.87 -9.76 -1.64
C GLN A 182 11.71 -9.78 -3.15
N THR A 183 10.70 -10.48 -3.66
CA THR A 183 10.44 -10.61 -5.11
C THR A 183 9.93 -9.31 -5.72
N VAL A 184 9.01 -8.62 -5.02
CA VAL A 184 8.46 -7.33 -5.48
C VAL A 184 9.54 -6.25 -5.45
N VAL A 185 10.31 -6.16 -4.36
CA VAL A 185 11.42 -5.21 -4.24
C VAL A 185 12.49 -5.49 -5.30
N ALA A 186 12.86 -6.76 -5.52
CA ALA A 186 13.83 -7.13 -6.55
C ALA A 186 13.32 -6.78 -7.96
N ALA A 187 12.10 -7.16 -8.30
CA ALA A 187 11.51 -6.86 -9.60
C ALA A 187 11.42 -5.35 -9.85
N PHE A 188 10.95 -4.58 -8.84
CA PHE A 188 10.89 -3.13 -8.92
C PHE A 188 12.28 -2.51 -9.09
N SER A 189 13.26 -2.96 -8.29
CA SER A 189 14.65 -2.47 -8.36
C SER A 189 15.27 -2.72 -9.72
N ILE A 190 15.01 -3.88 -10.33
CA ILE A 190 15.52 -4.22 -11.66
C ILE A 190 14.89 -3.32 -12.74
N VAL A 191 13.55 -3.21 -12.73
CA VAL A 191 12.83 -2.40 -13.74
C VAL A 191 13.17 -0.92 -13.60
N PHE A 192 13.10 -0.40 -12.37
CA PHE A 192 13.40 1.00 -12.10
C PHE A 192 14.87 1.32 -12.33
N GLY A 193 15.76 0.43 -11.90
CA GLY A 193 17.20 0.54 -12.15
C GLY A 193 17.52 0.57 -13.65
N ALA A 194 16.90 -0.30 -14.46
CA ALA A 194 17.07 -0.31 -15.91
C ALA A 194 16.60 0.99 -16.56
N VAL A 195 15.43 1.52 -16.13
CA VAL A 195 14.90 2.81 -16.63
C VAL A 195 15.82 3.96 -16.25
N MET A 196 16.26 4.02 -14.98
CA MET A 196 17.17 5.07 -14.51
C MET A 196 18.54 4.98 -15.19
N PHE A 197 19.05 3.77 -15.40
CA PHE A 197 20.30 3.56 -16.13
C PHE A 197 20.19 3.99 -17.60
N ALA A 198 19.08 3.65 -18.27
CA ALA A 198 18.82 4.10 -19.64
C ALA A 198 18.73 5.62 -19.74
N LEU A 199 18.05 6.27 -18.80
CA LEU A 199 17.97 7.74 -18.71
C LEU A 199 19.35 8.36 -18.45
N ALA A 200 20.13 7.81 -17.52
CA ALA A 200 21.48 8.27 -17.23
C ALA A 200 22.39 8.18 -18.46
N LEU A 201 22.31 7.09 -19.21
CA LEU A 201 23.04 6.95 -20.47
C LEU A 201 22.55 7.94 -21.55
N ALA A 202 21.23 8.09 -21.70
CA ALA A 202 20.66 9.00 -22.68
C ALA A 202 21.08 10.47 -22.40
N PHE A 203 21.01 10.91 -21.15
CA PHE A 203 21.43 12.26 -20.76
C PHE A 203 22.96 12.41 -20.72
N GLY A 204 23.67 11.37 -20.24
CA GLY A 204 25.13 11.38 -20.14
C GLY A 204 25.79 11.42 -21.54
N LEU A 205 25.37 10.55 -22.43
CA LEU A 205 25.93 10.51 -23.80
C LEU A 205 25.37 11.65 -24.66
N GLY A 206 24.07 11.98 -24.54
CA GLY A 206 23.46 13.09 -25.30
C GLY A 206 23.90 14.48 -24.82
N GLY A 207 24.33 14.61 -23.57
CA GLY A 207 24.81 15.87 -22.99
C GLY A 207 26.32 16.11 -23.14
N LYS A 208 27.10 15.12 -23.64
CA LYS A 208 28.55 15.16 -23.74
C LYS A 208 29.06 16.39 -24.51
N ASP A 209 28.45 16.67 -25.65
CA ASP A 209 28.88 17.80 -26.50
C ASP A 209 28.50 19.14 -25.90
N LEU A 210 27.38 19.22 -25.20
CA LEU A 210 26.96 20.42 -24.48
C LEU A 210 27.90 20.72 -23.30
N ALA A 211 28.26 19.68 -22.54
CA ALA A 211 29.21 19.79 -21.43
C ALA A 211 30.61 20.22 -21.92
N ARG A 212 31.05 19.66 -23.04
CA ARG A 212 32.32 20.01 -23.68
C ARG A 212 32.34 21.48 -24.11
N GLN A 213 31.32 21.96 -24.82
CA GLN A 213 31.20 23.33 -25.26
C GLN A 213 31.15 24.32 -24.07
N THR A 214 30.47 23.94 -22.99
CA THR A 214 30.40 24.76 -21.79
C THR A 214 31.74 24.85 -21.08
N LEU A 215 32.47 23.75 -21.00
CA LEU A 215 33.82 23.72 -20.44
C LEU A 215 34.82 24.52 -21.29
N GLU A 216 34.79 24.38 -22.60
CA GLU A 216 35.66 25.10 -23.52
C GLU A 216 35.43 26.62 -23.43
N ARG A 217 34.17 27.08 -23.31
CA ARG A 217 33.85 28.49 -23.04
C ARG A 217 34.41 28.97 -21.70
N TYR A 218 34.20 28.20 -20.63
CA TYR A 218 34.65 28.60 -19.30
C TYR A 218 36.18 28.65 -19.16
N LEU A 219 36.86 27.71 -19.79
CA LEU A 219 38.34 27.66 -19.80
C LEU A 219 38.93 28.68 -20.79
N GLY A 220 38.25 28.96 -21.88
CA GLY A 220 38.66 30.01 -22.84
C GLY A 220 38.60 31.41 -22.25
N ASP A 221 37.49 31.74 -21.58
CA ASP A 221 37.29 33.04 -20.91
C ASP A 221 38.28 33.29 -19.77
N LYS A 222 38.75 32.23 -19.11
CA LYS A 222 39.77 32.29 -18.07
C LYS A 222 41.18 32.57 -18.65
N LYS A 223 41.48 32.00 -19.79
CA LYS A 223 42.77 32.26 -20.50
C LYS A 223 42.89 33.62 -21.11
N GLU A 224 41.78 34.22 -21.58
CA GLU A 224 41.76 35.62 -22.07
C GLU A 224 41.97 36.60 -20.91
N LYS A 225 41.30 36.39 -19.78
CA LYS A 225 41.48 37.23 -18.57
C LYS A 225 42.87 37.17 -17.96
N GLU A 226 43.55 36.01 -18.03
CA GLU A 226 44.94 35.87 -17.59
C GLU A 226 45.92 36.56 -18.51
N LYS A 227 45.67 36.63 -19.82
CA LYS A 227 46.50 37.36 -20.77
C LYS A 227 46.33 38.88 -20.73
N GLU A 228 45.17 39.38 -20.30
CA GLU A 228 44.94 40.81 -20.10
C GLU A 228 45.61 41.37 -18.82
N VAL A 229 46.00 40.50 -17.87
CA VAL A 229 46.62 40.89 -16.60
C VAL A 229 48.16 40.87 -16.67
N GLU A 230 48.75 40.32 -17.74
CA GLU A 230 50.22 40.37 -17.90
C GLU A 230 50.64 41.78 -18.38
N PRO A 231 51.37 42.58 -17.54
CA PRO A 231 51.83 43.91 -17.94
C PRO A 231 52.87 43.76 -19.03
N SER A 232 52.63 44.51 -20.14
CA SER A 232 53.62 44.64 -21.23
C SER A 232 54.99 45.06 -20.69
N PRO A 233 56.06 44.32 -20.99
CA PRO A 233 57.42 44.77 -20.63
C PRO A 233 57.77 46.00 -21.39
N LEU A 234 58.10 47.11 -20.70
CA LEU A 234 58.73 48.32 -21.20
C LEU A 234 60.19 48.05 -21.60
#